data_17c908f47833a4d4c6dd568451106a69
#
_entry.id   17c908f47833a4d4c6dd568451106a69
#
_cell.length_a   1.000
_cell.length_b   1.000
_cell.length_c   1.000
_cell.angle_alpha   90.00
_cell.angle_beta   90.00
_cell.angle_gamma   90.00
#
_symmetry.space_group_name_H-M   'P 1'
#
loop_
_entity.id
_entity.type
_entity.pdbx_description
1 polymer ?
#
loop_
_entity_poly.entity_id
_entity_poly.type
_entity_poly.pdbx_seq_one_letter_code
_entity_poly.pdbx_strand_id
1 'polypeptide(L)'
;WNMFMEVNQRIRENRGWEFEIPGYPYTPVSEGRILSYGDYDLETVGLKGHTYGQMGLYDRNHKILFCADQVIDGIVPIVGTTYPDEHLLKGYFESLEHFKHEYKDCLVLPAHKEPIKDVKRVVNRIVFAYLDKTDLIKHILDHGHRRMTTKEVACLAYGIDHVPRDQSEFIKLK
;
A
#
# COMPACT_ATOMS: atom_id res chain seq x y z
N TRP A 1 15.13 -9.37 4.22
CA TRP A 1 14.99 -9.06 2.81
C TRP A 1 14.98 -10.32 1.93
N ASN A 2 15.98 -11.17 2.04
CA ASN A 2 16.06 -12.42 1.30
C ASN A 2 14.83 -13.33 1.49
N MET A 3 14.25 -13.36 2.69
CA MET A 3 13.11 -14.22 3.00
C MET A 3 11.83 -13.79 2.23
N PHE A 4 11.59 -12.48 2.10
CA PHE A 4 10.44 -11.98 1.32
C PHE A 4 10.61 -12.27 -0.17
N MET A 5 11.83 -12.13 -0.68
CA MET A 5 12.19 -12.49 -2.05
C MET A 5 12.09 -14.00 -2.30
N GLU A 6 12.56 -14.81 -1.34
CA GLU A 6 12.44 -16.28 -1.40
C GLU A 6 10.97 -16.74 -1.38
N VAL A 7 10.12 -16.14 -0.55
CA VAL A 7 8.69 -16.44 -0.52
C VAL A 7 8.02 -16.06 -1.83
N ASN A 8 8.31 -14.87 -2.37
CA ASN A 8 7.79 -14.45 -3.65
C ASN A 8 8.31 -15.30 -4.81
N GLN A 9 9.59 -15.70 -4.77
CA GLN A 9 10.17 -16.60 -5.76
C GLN A 9 9.52 -17.99 -5.70
N ARG A 10 9.35 -18.57 -4.51
CA ARG A 10 8.63 -19.84 -4.31
C ARG A 10 7.15 -19.76 -4.72
N ILE A 11 6.49 -18.63 -4.50
CA ILE A 11 5.13 -18.42 -4.99
C ILE A 11 5.10 -18.44 -6.53
N ARG A 12 6.05 -17.77 -7.18
CA ARG A 12 6.18 -17.79 -8.65
C ARG A 12 6.52 -19.18 -9.20
N GLU A 13 7.49 -19.87 -8.60
CA GLU A 13 7.94 -21.19 -9.03
C GLU A 13 6.88 -22.27 -8.82
N ASN A 14 6.12 -22.24 -7.73
CA ASN A 14 5.14 -23.27 -7.38
C ASN A 14 3.73 -23.07 -7.97
N ARG A 15 3.41 -21.89 -8.48
CA ARG A 15 2.05 -21.58 -8.95
C ARG A 15 1.95 -21.20 -10.41
N GLY A 16 3.07 -21.16 -11.14
CA GLY A 16 3.04 -20.76 -12.55
C GLY A 16 2.31 -19.44 -12.77
N TRP A 17 2.57 -18.46 -11.89
CA TRP A 17 1.99 -17.12 -11.98
C TRP A 17 2.69 -16.29 -13.06
N GLU A 18 2.85 -16.85 -14.22
CA GLU A 18 2.73 -16.09 -15.44
C GLU A 18 1.25 -15.81 -15.60
N PHE A 19 0.80 -14.64 -15.18
CA PHE A 19 -0.47 -14.08 -15.58
C PHE A 19 -0.38 -13.71 -17.07
N GLU A 20 -0.15 -14.64 -17.92
CA GLU A 20 -0.77 -14.61 -19.22
C GLU A 20 -2.24 -14.85 -18.96
N ILE A 21 -3.06 -13.80 -19.02
CA ILE A 21 -4.50 -13.97 -19.20
C ILE A 21 -4.64 -14.43 -20.67
N PRO A 22 -4.70 -15.73 -20.93
CA PRO A 22 -4.66 -16.22 -22.30
C PRO A 22 -5.93 -15.76 -22.99
N GLY A 23 -5.79 -14.96 -24.06
CA GLY A 23 -6.85 -14.68 -25.00
C GLY A 23 -7.80 -13.54 -24.66
N TYR A 24 -7.57 -12.76 -23.61
CA TYR A 24 -8.32 -11.52 -23.38
C TYR A 24 -7.50 -10.31 -23.85
N PRO A 25 -7.98 -9.56 -24.85
CA PRO A 25 -7.34 -8.31 -25.23
C PRO A 25 -7.43 -7.34 -24.05
N TYR A 26 -6.27 -6.81 -23.62
CA TYR A 26 -6.21 -5.73 -22.63
C TYR A 26 -5.63 -4.48 -23.29
N THR A 27 -6.08 -3.33 -22.84
CA THR A 27 -5.53 -2.04 -23.25
C THR A 27 -4.77 -1.45 -22.08
N PRO A 28 -3.45 -1.28 -22.18
CA PRO A 28 -2.68 -0.57 -21.16
C PRO A 28 -3.22 0.84 -20.96
N VAL A 29 -3.28 1.29 -19.73
CA VAL A 29 -3.65 2.65 -19.39
C VAL A 29 -2.49 3.35 -18.69
N SER A 30 -2.32 4.64 -18.98
CA SER A 30 -1.40 5.53 -18.28
C SER A 30 -2.18 6.53 -17.44
N GLU A 31 -1.49 7.16 -16.50
CA GLU A 31 -2.05 8.26 -15.71
C GLU A 31 -2.55 9.40 -16.63
N GLY A 32 -3.67 10.01 -16.25
CA GLY A 32 -4.32 11.09 -16.98
C GLY A 32 -5.21 10.66 -18.14
N ARG A 33 -5.36 9.35 -18.40
CA ARG A 33 -6.27 8.88 -19.45
C ARG A 33 -7.71 8.96 -18.95
N ILE A 34 -8.61 9.48 -19.82
CA ILE A 34 -10.05 9.45 -19.57
C ILE A 34 -10.64 8.15 -20.12
N LEU A 35 -11.38 7.46 -19.28
CA LEU A 35 -12.17 6.28 -19.61
C LEU A 35 -13.66 6.65 -19.51
N SER A 36 -14.34 6.77 -20.64
CA SER A 36 -15.76 7.08 -20.67
C SER A 36 -16.60 5.81 -20.58
N TYR A 37 -17.54 5.78 -19.64
CA TYR A 37 -18.48 4.70 -19.44
C TYR A 37 -19.89 5.23 -19.14
N GLY A 38 -20.79 5.16 -20.10
CA GLY A 38 -22.11 5.81 -20.02
C GLY A 38 -21.96 7.31 -19.81
N ASP A 39 -22.53 7.83 -18.75
CA ASP A 39 -22.49 9.25 -18.40
C ASP A 39 -21.28 9.63 -17.52
N TYR A 40 -20.35 8.70 -17.30
CA TYR A 40 -19.17 8.89 -16.45
C TYR A 40 -17.91 9.03 -17.26
N ASP A 41 -17.11 10.03 -16.91
CA ASP A 41 -15.74 10.22 -17.39
C ASP A 41 -14.77 10.01 -16.22
N LEU A 42 -14.06 8.88 -16.25
CA LEU A 42 -13.16 8.46 -15.19
C LEU A 42 -11.71 8.72 -15.60
N GLU A 43 -11.07 9.66 -14.94
CA GLU A 43 -9.64 9.91 -15.13
C GLU A 43 -8.80 8.90 -14.36
N THR A 44 -7.83 8.29 -15.03
CA THR A 44 -6.87 7.40 -14.37
C THR A 44 -5.84 8.23 -13.60
N VAL A 45 -5.68 7.98 -12.31
CA VAL A 45 -4.75 8.69 -11.42
C VAL A 45 -3.74 7.73 -10.82
N GLY A 46 -2.46 8.11 -10.82
CA GLY A 46 -1.39 7.31 -10.24
C GLY A 46 -1.43 7.36 -8.72
N LEU A 47 -1.45 6.20 -8.07
CA LEU A 47 -1.49 6.06 -6.62
C LEU A 47 -0.26 5.26 -6.17
N LYS A 48 0.84 5.98 -5.91
CA LYS A 48 2.14 5.37 -5.60
C LYS A 48 2.21 4.85 -4.17
N GLY A 49 2.82 3.70 -3.98
CA GLY A 49 3.33 3.25 -2.68
C GLY A 49 2.82 1.90 -2.21
N HIS A 50 1.50 1.65 -2.17
CA HIS A 50 1.00 0.34 -1.78
C HIS A 50 1.51 -0.74 -2.73
N THR A 51 1.40 -0.52 -4.03
CA THR A 51 2.09 -1.30 -5.07
C THR A 51 2.69 -0.37 -6.11
N TYR A 52 3.63 -0.89 -6.91
CA TYR A 52 4.38 -0.11 -7.90
C TYR A 52 3.48 0.54 -8.96
N GLY A 53 2.50 -0.18 -9.48
CA GLY A 53 1.64 0.25 -10.58
C GLY A 53 0.20 0.56 -10.18
N GLN A 54 -0.07 0.81 -8.89
CA GLN A 54 -1.43 1.08 -8.44
C GLN A 54 -1.98 2.35 -9.06
N MET A 55 -3.22 2.25 -9.53
CA MET A 55 -3.97 3.35 -10.11
C MET A 55 -5.34 3.47 -9.46
N GLY A 56 -5.87 4.68 -9.44
CA GLY A 56 -7.24 4.99 -9.10
C GLY A 56 -8.02 5.48 -10.32
N LEU A 57 -9.33 5.68 -10.13
CA LEU A 57 -10.23 6.27 -11.11
C LEU A 57 -10.94 7.47 -10.47
N TYR A 58 -10.81 8.63 -11.08
CA TYR A 58 -11.37 9.87 -10.55
C TYR A 58 -12.47 10.42 -11.46
N ASP A 59 -13.67 10.50 -10.90
CA ASP A 59 -14.79 11.24 -11.49
C ASP A 59 -14.79 12.69 -10.97
N ARG A 60 -14.29 13.61 -11.78
CA ARG A 60 -14.21 15.04 -11.42
C ARG A 60 -15.58 15.68 -11.28
N ASN A 61 -16.55 15.27 -12.09
CA ASN A 61 -17.86 15.87 -12.12
C ASN A 61 -18.65 15.58 -10.83
N HIS A 62 -18.53 14.36 -10.33
CA HIS A 62 -19.22 13.92 -9.11
C HIS A 62 -18.31 13.96 -7.87
N LYS A 63 -17.03 14.31 -8.01
CA LYS A 63 -16.03 14.27 -6.93
C LYS A 63 -15.95 12.91 -6.24
N ILE A 64 -15.86 11.85 -7.03
CA ILE A 64 -15.75 10.47 -6.56
C ILE A 64 -14.39 9.93 -6.99
N LEU A 65 -13.64 9.37 -6.03
CA LEU A 65 -12.36 8.72 -6.30
C LEU A 65 -12.41 7.26 -5.87
N PHE A 66 -12.19 6.35 -6.79
CA PHE A 66 -11.91 4.95 -6.51
C PHE A 66 -10.40 4.81 -6.26
N CYS A 67 -9.99 4.60 -5.02
CA CYS A 67 -8.58 4.70 -4.64
C CYS A 67 -7.89 3.37 -4.39
N ALA A 68 -8.54 2.24 -4.69
CA ALA A 68 -8.00 0.90 -4.39
C ALA A 68 -7.53 0.83 -2.91
N ASP A 69 -6.32 0.32 -2.65
CA ASP A 69 -5.75 0.21 -1.30
C ASP A 69 -4.83 1.38 -0.92
N GLN A 70 -4.96 2.53 -1.59
CA GLN A 70 -4.14 3.70 -1.26
C GLN A 70 -4.43 4.25 0.13
N VAL A 71 -5.71 4.35 0.49
CA VAL A 71 -6.20 4.79 1.80
C VAL A 71 -7.39 3.93 2.20
N ILE A 72 -7.35 3.40 3.42
CA ILE A 72 -8.43 2.57 3.98
C ILE A 72 -8.67 3.04 5.42
N ASP A 73 -9.91 3.35 5.77
CA ASP A 73 -10.21 3.73 7.15
C ASP A 73 -10.11 2.51 8.09
N GLY A 74 -9.33 2.62 9.13
CA GLY A 74 -9.12 1.55 10.09
C GLY A 74 -7.99 0.59 9.75
N ILE A 75 -7.36 0.71 8.60
CA ILE A 75 -6.24 -0.13 8.19
C ILE A 75 -5.06 0.75 7.77
N VAL A 76 -3.86 0.36 8.14
CA VAL A 76 -2.62 0.93 7.59
C VAL A 76 -2.23 0.07 6.40
N PRO A 77 -2.33 0.59 5.16
CA PRO A 77 -1.95 -0.17 3.98
C PRO A 77 -0.48 -0.58 4.03
N ILE A 78 -0.20 -1.80 3.62
CA ILE A 78 1.19 -2.28 3.51
C ILE A 78 1.83 -1.62 2.29
N VAL A 79 3.05 -1.13 2.44
CA VAL A 79 3.88 -0.70 1.31
C VAL A 79 4.76 -1.86 0.90
N GLY A 80 4.40 -2.50 -0.21
CA GLY A 80 5.10 -3.67 -0.72
C GLY A 80 6.26 -3.28 -1.62
N THR A 81 7.49 -3.62 -1.24
CA THR A 81 8.68 -3.42 -2.05
C THR A 81 9.02 -4.72 -2.78
N THR A 82 9.17 -4.66 -4.10
CA THR A 82 9.52 -5.81 -4.93
C THR A 82 11.02 -5.89 -5.16
N TYR A 83 11.69 -4.73 -5.30
CA TYR A 83 13.12 -4.62 -5.55
C TYR A 83 13.82 -3.80 -4.45
N PRO A 84 15.10 -4.09 -4.14
CA PRO A 84 15.84 -3.44 -3.05
C PRO A 84 16.00 -1.92 -3.15
N ASP A 85 16.03 -1.40 -4.36
CA ASP A 85 16.25 0.00 -4.70
C ASP A 85 14.97 0.82 -4.86
N GLU A 86 13.80 0.19 -4.67
CA GLU A 86 12.52 0.89 -4.66
C GLU A 86 12.34 1.68 -3.37
N HIS A 87 12.16 2.96 -3.49
CA HIS A 87 11.84 3.85 -2.35
C HIS A 87 10.33 4.05 -2.21
N LEU A 88 9.56 2.95 -2.23
CA LEU A 88 8.10 3.00 -2.26
C LEU A 88 7.51 3.70 -1.04
N LEU A 89 8.09 3.53 0.14
CA LEU A 89 7.59 4.20 1.36
C LEU A 89 7.68 5.73 1.23
N LYS A 90 8.77 6.26 0.68
CA LYS A 90 8.89 7.70 0.41
C LYS A 90 7.82 8.14 -0.59
N GLY A 91 7.70 7.43 -1.70
CA GLY A 91 6.68 7.71 -2.71
C GLY A 91 5.25 7.60 -2.16
N TYR A 92 5.01 6.68 -1.21
CA TYR A 92 3.74 6.56 -0.53
C TYR A 92 3.40 7.79 0.32
N PHE A 93 4.34 8.30 1.12
CA PHE A 93 4.13 9.53 1.89
C PHE A 93 3.89 10.75 1.02
N GLU A 94 4.66 10.90 -0.06
CA GLU A 94 4.46 11.98 -1.04
C GLU A 94 3.07 11.87 -1.70
N SER A 95 2.66 10.67 -2.04
CA SER A 95 1.34 10.38 -2.60
C SER A 95 0.21 10.65 -1.60
N LEU A 96 0.38 10.28 -0.33
CA LEU A 96 -0.60 10.56 0.73
C LEU A 96 -0.77 12.07 0.98
N GLU A 97 0.32 12.84 0.94
CA GLU A 97 0.24 14.30 1.10
C GLU A 97 -0.51 14.94 -0.08
N HIS A 98 -0.17 14.54 -1.31
CA HIS A 98 -0.93 14.96 -2.49
C HIS A 98 -2.40 14.56 -2.39
N PHE A 99 -2.68 13.32 -2.06
CA PHE A 99 -4.00 12.75 -1.89
C PHE A 99 -4.86 13.56 -0.90
N LYS A 100 -4.29 13.93 0.25
CA LYS A 100 -4.94 14.72 1.28
C LYS A 100 -5.34 16.11 0.81
N HIS A 101 -4.59 16.71 -0.11
CA HIS A 101 -4.87 18.04 -0.63
C HIS A 101 -5.82 18.02 -1.82
N GLU A 102 -5.59 17.14 -2.77
CA GLU A 102 -6.34 17.09 -4.02
C GLU A 102 -7.76 16.53 -3.84
N TYR A 103 -7.89 15.48 -3.02
CA TYR A 103 -9.16 14.76 -2.87
C TYR A 103 -9.88 15.02 -1.56
N LYS A 104 -9.55 16.10 -0.85
CA LYS A 104 -10.13 16.45 0.46
C LYS A 104 -11.66 16.58 0.46
N ASP A 105 -12.24 17.03 -0.67
CA ASP A 105 -13.66 17.30 -0.84
C ASP A 105 -14.36 16.20 -1.67
N CYS A 106 -13.68 15.03 -1.83
CA CYS A 106 -14.19 13.92 -2.60
C CYS A 106 -14.81 12.84 -1.70
N LEU A 107 -15.78 12.12 -2.26
CA LEU A 107 -16.14 10.81 -1.75
C LEU A 107 -15.11 9.80 -2.22
N VAL A 108 -14.33 9.25 -1.29
CA VAL A 108 -13.27 8.29 -1.62
C VAL A 108 -13.77 6.88 -1.36
N LEU A 109 -13.67 6.03 -2.38
CA LEU A 109 -14.10 4.64 -2.38
C LEU A 109 -12.87 3.73 -2.38
N PRO A 110 -12.48 3.17 -1.22
CA PRO A 110 -11.39 2.22 -1.14
C PRO A 110 -11.82 0.83 -1.61
N ALA A 111 -10.85 -0.08 -1.86
CA ALA A 111 -11.15 -1.47 -2.20
C ALA A 111 -11.75 -2.26 -1.01
N HIS A 112 -11.51 -1.79 0.20
CA HIS A 112 -11.99 -2.40 1.43
C HIS A 112 -12.59 -1.37 2.37
N LYS A 113 -13.54 -1.81 3.22
CA LYS A 113 -14.25 -0.99 4.21
C LYS A 113 -15.22 0.01 3.58
N GLU A 114 -15.68 0.95 4.40
CA GLU A 114 -16.68 1.92 4.03
C GLU A 114 -16.12 3.11 3.26
N PRO A 115 -16.95 3.82 2.48
CA PRO A 115 -16.56 5.06 1.82
C PRO A 115 -16.02 6.10 2.79
N ILE A 116 -14.95 6.79 2.40
CA ILE A 116 -14.25 7.80 3.19
C ILE A 116 -14.76 9.20 2.81
N LYS A 117 -15.31 9.92 3.78
CA LYS A 117 -15.75 11.31 3.64
C LYS A 117 -14.74 12.31 4.23
N ASP A 118 -14.02 11.92 5.27
CA ASP A 118 -12.98 12.72 5.89
C ASP A 118 -11.60 12.17 5.54
N VAL A 119 -11.16 12.52 4.35
CA VAL A 119 -9.89 12.09 3.77
C VAL A 119 -8.71 12.52 4.64
N LYS A 120 -8.74 13.77 5.14
CA LYS A 120 -7.65 14.32 5.96
C LYS A 120 -7.45 13.52 7.24
N ARG A 121 -8.53 13.16 7.92
CA ARG A 121 -8.48 12.36 9.14
C ARG A 121 -7.86 10.98 8.87
N VAL A 122 -8.32 10.30 7.81
CA VAL A 122 -7.84 8.95 7.49
C VAL A 122 -6.37 8.97 7.09
N VAL A 123 -5.97 9.89 6.21
CA VAL A 123 -4.55 10.04 5.81
C VAL A 123 -3.67 10.34 7.01
N ASN A 124 -4.04 11.31 7.84
CA ASN A 124 -3.25 11.65 9.03
C ASN A 124 -3.10 10.44 9.96
N ARG A 125 -4.16 9.63 10.15
CA ARG A 125 -4.08 8.42 10.97
C ARG A 125 -3.08 7.40 10.40
N ILE A 126 -3.08 7.20 9.09
CA ILE A 126 -2.11 6.32 8.42
C ILE A 126 -0.69 6.83 8.66
N VAL A 127 -0.46 8.13 8.44
CA VAL A 127 0.86 8.75 8.66
C VAL A 127 1.32 8.60 10.11
N PHE A 128 0.46 8.90 11.09
CA PHE A 128 0.80 8.73 12.50
C PHE A 128 1.14 7.29 12.87
N ALA A 129 0.40 6.31 12.36
CA ALA A 129 0.71 4.90 12.61
C ALA A 129 2.10 4.49 12.09
N TYR A 130 2.53 5.04 10.95
CA TYR A 130 3.88 4.83 10.44
C TYR A 130 4.94 5.53 11.29
N LEU A 131 4.67 6.77 11.76
CA LEU A 131 5.58 7.52 12.63
C LEU A 131 5.75 6.81 13.98
N ASP A 132 4.66 6.40 14.61
CA ASP A 132 4.69 5.65 15.88
C ASP A 132 5.54 4.37 15.74
N LYS A 133 5.37 3.65 14.62
CA LYS A 133 6.17 2.46 14.36
C LYS A 133 7.65 2.80 14.14
N THR A 134 7.95 3.90 13.47
CA THR A 134 9.32 4.38 13.26
C THR A 134 9.98 4.77 14.59
N ASP A 135 9.27 5.47 15.45
CA ASP A 135 9.76 5.86 16.77
C ASP A 135 10.02 4.64 17.66
N LEU A 136 9.13 3.63 17.61
CA LEU A 136 9.33 2.37 18.31
C LEU A 136 10.60 1.64 17.81
N ILE A 137 10.80 1.54 16.50
CA ILE A 137 12.00 0.93 15.90
C ILE A 137 13.25 1.70 16.33
N LYS A 138 13.22 3.01 16.30
CA LYS A 138 14.31 3.85 16.75
C LYS A 138 14.63 3.60 18.22
N HIS A 139 13.61 3.57 19.08
CA HIS A 139 13.78 3.27 20.50
C HIS A 139 14.44 1.90 20.74
N ILE A 140 14.01 0.85 20.00
CA ILE A 140 14.60 -0.48 20.07
C ILE A 140 16.09 -0.46 19.70
N LEU A 141 16.46 0.28 18.65
CA LEU A 141 17.83 0.38 18.18
C LEU A 141 18.71 1.17 19.15
N ASP A 142 18.21 2.28 19.70
CA ASP A 142 18.95 3.14 20.62
C ASP A 142 19.23 2.47 21.99
N HIS A 143 18.31 1.59 22.45
CA HIS A 143 18.39 0.92 23.75
C HIS A 143 18.84 -0.54 23.69
N GLY A 144 19.00 -1.09 22.50
CA GLY A 144 19.32 -2.50 22.31
C GLY A 144 20.74 -2.92 22.71
N HIS A 145 21.64 -1.98 23.01
CA HIS A 145 23.02 -2.17 23.45
C HIS A 145 23.86 -3.16 22.60
N ARG A 146 23.36 -3.60 21.44
CA ARG A 146 24.04 -4.50 20.49
C ARG A 146 23.57 -4.27 19.07
N ARG A 147 24.34 -4.76 18.12
CA ARG A 147 23.88 -4.84 16.72
C ARG A 147 22.73 -5.85 16.61
N MET A 148 21.67 -5.46 15.91
CA MET A 148 20.51 -6.30 15.66
C MET A 148 20.28 -6.48 14.15
N THR A 149 19.83 -7.64 13.77
CA THR A 149 19.34 -7.90 12.42
C THR A 149 17.95 -7.28 12.23
N THR A 150 17.56 -7.03 11.00
CA THR A 150 16.18 -6.56 10.66
C THR A 150 15.12 -7.51 11.24
N LYS A 151 15.40 -8.82 11.22
CA LYS A 151 14.50 -9.83 11.79
C LYS A 151 14.29 -9.65 13.29
N GLU A 152 15.35 -9.46 14.05
CA GLU A 152 15.29 -9.24 15.50
C GLU A 152 14.53 -7.95 15.82
N VAL A 153 14.82 -6.87 15.09
CA VAL A 153 14.10 -5.59 15.25
C VAL A 153 12.61 -5.76 14.93
N ALA A 154 12.26 -6.47 13.87
CA ALA A 154 10.88 -6.75 13.51
C ALA A 154 10.16 -7.56 14.60
N CYS A 155 10.78 -8.61 15.11
CA CYS A 155 10.21 -9.40 16.21
C CYS A 155 9.92 -8.54 17.45
N LEU A 156 10.87 -7.68 17.85
CA LEU A 156 10.68 -6.78 19.00
C LEU A 156 9.60 -5.73 18.72
N ALA A 157 9.58 -5.13 17.53
CA ALA A 157 8.65 -4.09 17.15
C ALA A 157 7.18 -4.58 17.06
N TYR A 158 6.99 -5.86 16.75
CA TYR A 158 5.66 -6.47 16.67
C TYR A 158 5.32 -7.35 17.86
N GLY A 159 6.23 -7.50 18.85
CA GLY A 159 6.02 -8.35 20.03
C GLY A 159 5.83 -9.84 19.66
N ILE A 160 6.58 -10.33 18.69
CA ILE A 160 6.48 -11.70 18.18
C ILE A 160 7.78 -12.45 18.39
N ASP A 161 7.70 -13.75 18.63
CA ASP A 161 8.86 -14.59 18.88
C ASP A 161 9.62 -14.94 17.60
N HIS A 162 8.96 -14.90 16.45
CA HIS A 162 9.54 -15.20 15.15
C HIS A 162 8.83 -14.45 14.04
N VAL A 163 9.55 -14.18 12.96
CA VAL A 163 8.95 -13.61 11.74
C VAL A 163 8.00 -14.65 11.11
N PRO A 164 6.77 -14.25 10.73
CA PRO A 164 5.82 -15.14 10.09
C PRO A 164 6.42 -15.89 8.92
N ARG A 165 6.14 -17.17 8.82
CA ARG A 165 6.65 -18.06 7.77
C ARG A 165 5.82 -18.01 6.51
N ASP A 166 4.56 -17.64 6.66
CA ASP A 166 3.59 -17.53 5.57
C ASP A 166 2.55 -16.44 5.83
N GLN A 167 1.68 -16.24 4.84
CA GLN A 167 0.65 -15.22 4.90
C GLN A 167 -0.38 -15.48 6.01
N SER A 168 -0.64 -16.74 6.36
CA SER A 168 -1.63 -17.08 7.38
C SER A 168 -1.14 -16.72 8.78
N GLU A 169 0.15 -16.92 9.06
CA GLU A 169 0.79 -16.46 10.30
C GLU A 169 0.82 -14.93 10.36
N PHE A 170 1.10 -14.25 9.22
CA PHE A 170 1.12 -12.79 9.14
C PHE A 170 -0.25 -12.15 9.44
N ILE A 171 -1.33 -12.75 8.95
CA ILE A 171 -2.70 -12.27 9.18
C ILE A 171 -3.07 -12.35 10.68
N LYS A 172 -2.54 -13.31 11.42
CA LYS A 172 -2.81 -13.49 12.87
C LYS A 172 -2.13 -12.44 13.75
N LEU A 173 -1.19 -11.64 13.21
CA LEU A 173 -0.49 -10.57 13.92
C LEU A 173 -1.25 -9.23 13.93
N LYS A 174 -2.40 -9.17 13.32
CA LYS A 174 -3.33 -8.04 13.34
C LYS A 174 -4.36 -8.21 14.45
#